data_35a614c6349fd77b4ec525a6837e85ea
#
_entry.id   35a614c6349fd77b4ec525a6837e85ea
#
_cell.length_a   1.000
_cell.length_b   1.000
_cell.length_c   1.000
_cell.angle_alpha   90.00
_cell.angle_beta   90.00
_cell.angle_gamma   90.00
#
_symmetry.space_group_name_H-M   'P 1'
#
loop_
_entity.id
_entity.type
_entity.pdbx_description
1 polymer ?
#
loop_
_entity_poly.entity_id
_entity_poly.type
_entity_poly.pdbx_seq_one_letter_code
_entity_poly.pdbx_strand_id
1 'polypeptide(L)'
;NTALTYHGYSSFYLAVSQTDTSLSQGYLDEAVNCMRLALFSAKKSLVPQLQYMLGKAYFYKNTVTSFYYADLALKYLSLAKANGYKANDIPEYMGLSYAALGKPMESISSFTEALLLRESDSLLISIAEQYYKVGQTSAAKQYLYRIKKESSDELLVLRAMGLLGAIYTDEKNFSDAKAEFEEILRKNKNSADAYYGLGVLYEKQGDMVKARSEWRKALKLQVNHSGALSKLSEYAK
;
A
#
# COMPACT_ATOMS: atom_id res chain seq x y z
N ASN A 1 -30.45 12.93 13.35
CA ASN A 1 -28.99 12.75 13.42
C ASN A 1 -28.54 11.32 13.65
N THR A 2 -29.12 10.63 14.62
CA THR A 2 -28.80 9.22 14.88
C THR A 2 -29.01 8.35 13.64
N ALA A 3 -30.09 8.56 12.90
CA ALA A 3 -30.39 7.84 11.66
C ALA A 3 -29.26 8.04 10.61
N LEU A 4 -28.81 9.29 10.37
CA LEU A 4 -27.72 9.58 9.44
C LEU A 4 -26.39 8.93 9.86
N THR A 5 -26.11 8.91 11.16
CA THR A 5 -24.89 8.26 11.68
C THR A 5 -24.93 6.75 11.41
N TYR A 6 -26.01 6.08 11.76
CA TYR A 6 -26.13 4.63 11.54
C TYR A 6 -26.18 4.29 10.05
N HIS A 7 -26.87 5.10 9.24
CA HIS A 7 -26.90 4.91 7.80
C HIS A 7 -25.50 5.04 7.20
N GLY A 8 -24.74 6.09 7.57
CA GLY A 8 -23.36 6.26 7.14
C GLY A 8 -22.43 5.10 7.55
N TYR A 9 -22.59 4.56 8.76
CA TYR A 9 -21.81 3.40 9.20
C TYR A 9 -22.19 2.14 8.42
N SER A 10 -23.50 1.88 8.25
CA SER A 10 -23.96 0.73 7.47
C SER A 10 -23.46 0.77 6.03
N SER A 11 -23.56 1.92 5.38
CA SER A 11 -23.05 2.11 4.02
C SER A 11 -21.53 1.91 3.96
N PHE A 12 -20.77 2.38 4.95
CA PHE A 12 -19.33 2.11 5.02
C PHE A 12 -19.02 0.61 5.11
N TYR A 13 -19.69 -0.13 6.00
CA TYR A 13 -19.45 -1.57 6.13
C TYR A 13 -19.91 -2.35 4.91
N LEU A 14 -21.00 -1.94 4.27
CA LEU A 14 -21.41 -2.49 2.97
C LEU A 14 -20.33 -2.25 1.92
N ALA A 15 -19.77 -1.05 1.84
CA ALA A 15 -18.74 -0.71 0.89
C ALA A 15 -17.50 -1.61 1.01
N VAL A 16 -16.99 -1.79 2.24
CA VAL A 16 -15.77 -2.58 2.47
C VAL A 16 -15.97 -4.09 2.32
N SER A 17 -17.22 -4.56 2.28
CA SER A 17 -17.57 -5.95 2.03
C SER A 17 -17.76 -6.28 0.53
N GLN A 18 -17.81 -5.25 -0.35
CA GLN A 18 -18.00 -5.46 -1.79
C GLN A 18 -16.71 -5.85 -2.48
N THR A 19 -16.82 -6.75 -3.43
CA THR A 19 -15.77 -7.06 -4.42
C THR A 19 -15.91 -6.21 -5.68
N ASP A 20 -17.11 -5.72 -5.98
CA ASP A 20 -17.39 -4.82 -7.09
C ASP A 20 -17.00 -3.38 -6.71
N THR A 21 -16.03 -2.83 -7.44
CA THR A 21 -15.49 -1.49 -7.20
C THR A 21 -16.54 -0.39 -7.38
N SER A 22 -17.45 -0.54 -8.35
CA SER A 22 -18.50 0.46 -8.61
C SER A 22 -19.52 0.52 -7.47
N LEU A 23 -19.96 -0.65 -6.99
CA LEU A 23 -20.85 -0.75 -5.83
C LEU A 23 -20.16 -0.23 -4.56
N SER A 24 -18.90 -0.61 -4.34
CA SER A 24 -18.10 -0.09 -3.22
C SER A 24 -18.02 1.42 -3.23
N GLN A 25 -17.74 2.02 -4.40
CA GLN A 25 -17.68 3.48 -4.56
C GLN A 25 -19.02 4.14 -4.22
N GLY A 26 -20.15 3.62 -4.71
CA GLY A 26 -21.47 4.16 -4.42
C GLY A 26 -21.78 4.17 -2.93
N TYR A 27 -21.52 3.07 -2.22
CA TYR A 27 -21.69 2.99 -0.78
C TYR A 27 -20.73 3.89 0.00
N LEU A 28 -19.48 4.09 -0.47
CA LEU A 28 -18.55 5.03 0.16
C LEU A 28 -19.00 6.49 -0.01
N ASP A 29 -19.57 6.84 -1.17
CA ASP A 29 -20.14 8.17 -1.40
C ASP A 29 -21.29 8.44 -0.45
N GLU A 30 -22.20 7.49 -0.30
CA GLU A 30 -23.30 7.57 0.62
C GLU A 30 -22.84 7.66 2.09
N ALA A 31 -21.88 6.82 2.48
CA ALA A 31 -21.29 6.83 3.82
C ALA A 31 -20.69 8.20 4.15
N VAL A 32 -19.89 8.77 3.26
CA VAL A 32 -19.27 10.08 3.44
C VAL A 32 -20.34 11.17 3.56
N ASN A 33 -21.34 11.18 2.67
CA ASN A 33 -22.41 12.19 2.68
C ASN A 33 -23.20 12.14 3.98
N CYS A 34 -23.66 10.97 4.41
CA CYS A 34 -24.42 10.79 5.64
C CYS A 34 -23.61 11.18 6.88
N MET A 35 -22.35 10.75 6.98
CA MET A 35 -21.50 11.06 8.13
C MET A 35 -21.11 12.56 8.18
N ARG A 36 -20.91 13.22 7.04
CA ARG A 36 -20.67 14.66 6.99
C ARG A 36 -21.89 15.44 7.45
N LEU A 37 -23.09 15.08 6.99
CA LEU A 37 -24.34 15.69 7.44
C LEU A 37 -24.57 15.45 8.94
N ALA A 38 -24.32 14.23 9.42
CA ALA A 38 -24.42 13.91 10.84
C ALA A 38 -23.49 14.79 11.70
N LEU A 39 -22.28 15.08 11.20
CA LEU A 39 -21.26 15.85 11.93
C LEU A 39 -21.70 17.28 12.23
N PHE A 40 -22.52 17.93 11.36
CA PHE A 40 -23.00 19.31 11.56
C PHE A 40 -23.82 19.50 12.85
N SER A 41 -24.54 18.48 13.28
CA SER A 41 -25.42 18.55 14.44
C SER A 41 -25.14 17.42 15.45
N ALA A 42 -23.95 16.84 15.38
CA ALA A 42 -23.52 15.78 16.30
C ALA A 42 -23.32 16.34 17.72
N LYS A 43 -23.69 15.54 18.72
CA LYS A 43 -23.26 15.80 20.09
C LYS A 43 -21.73 15.73 20.17
N LYS A 44 -21.12 16.58 21.01
CA LYS A 44 -19.66 16.64 21.17
C LYS A 44 -18.99 15.27 21.40
N SER A 45 -19.66 14.38 22.14
CA SER A 45 -19.16 13.03 22.43
C SER A 45 -19.11 12.11 21.22
N LEU A 46 -19.88 12.39 20.16
CA LEU A 46 -19.96 11.56 18.94
C LEU A 46 -19.01 12.07 17.84
N VAL A 47 -18.59 13.34 17.93
CA VAL A 47 -17.74 13.98 16.92
C VAL A 47 -16.45 13.19 16.65
N PRO A 48 -15.67 12.74 17.64
CA PRO A 48 -14.42 12.03 17.38
C PRO A 48 -14.62 10.71 16.64
N GLN A 49 -15.70 9.98 16.97
CA GLN A 49 -16.04 8.73 16.29
C GLN A 49 -16.45 8.96 14.83
N LEU A 50 -17.27 9.99 14.56
CA LEU A 50 -17.65 10.37 13.19
C LEU A 50 -16.43 10.79 12.36
N GLN A 51 -15.49 11.54 12.96
CA GLN A 51 -14.26 11.92 12.33
C GLN A 51 -13.40 10.69 11.98
N TYR A 52 -13.26 9.74 12.89
CA TYR A 52 -12.55 8.49 12.62
C TYR A 52 -13.18 7.71 11.46
N MET A 53 -14.50 7.53 11.47
CA MET A 53 -15.20 6.81 10.40
C MET A 53 -15.11 7.53 9.06
N LEU A 54 -15.18 8.88 9.05
CA LEU A 54 -14.95 9.68 7.84
C LEU A 54 -13.52 9.50 7.32
N GLY A 55 -12.53 9.51 8.20
CA GLY A 55 -11.14 9.26 7.82
C GLY A 55 -10.97 7.91 7.13
N LYS A 56 -11.55 6.86 7.69
CA LYS A 56 -11.55 5.52 7.07
C LYS A 56 -12.29 5.51 5.74
N ALA A 57 -13.48 6.12 5.67
CA ALA A 57 -14.25 6.16 4.43
C ALA A 57 -13.47 6.86 3.30
N TYR A 58 -12.81 7.99 3.58
CA TYR A 58 -11.95 8.66 2.60
C TYR A 58 -10.71 7.83 2.23
N PHE A 59 -10.11 7.11 3.18
CA PHE A 59 -9.01 6.19 2.88
C PHE A 59 -9.46 5.13 1.87
N TYR A 60 -10.58 4.46 2.12
CA TYR A 60 -11.11 3.45 1.19
C TYR A 60 -11.54 4.06 -0.15
N LYS A 61 -12.11 5.27 -0.16
CA LYS A 61 -12.36 5.99 -1.42
C LYS A 61 -11.10 6.21 -2.22
N ASN A 62 -9.98 6.55 -1.57
CA ASN A 62 -8.70 6.74 -2.24
C ASN A 62 -8.20 5.45 -2.93
N THR A 63 -8.60 4.28 -2.44
CA THR A 63 -8.19 2.99 -3.02
C THR A 63 -9.07 2.52 -4.19
N VAL A 64 -10.32 2.97 -4.26
CA VAL A 64 -11.31 2.50 -5.26
C VAL A 64 -11.63 3.52 -6.36
N THR A 65 -11.13 4.75 -6.25
CA THR A 65 -11.37 5.80 -7.24
C THR A 65 -10.08 6.31 -7.86
N SER A 66 -10.19 6.98 -9.02
CA SER A 66 -9.07 7.70 -9.63
C SER A 66 -8.78 9.07 -8.97
N PHE A 67 -9.59 9.49 -8.01
CA PHE A 67 -9.43 10.74 -7.29
C PHE A 67 -8.61 10.54 -6.02
N TYR A 68 -7.85 11.57 -5.64
CA TYR A 68 -7.02 11.54 -4.45
C TYR A 68 -7.80 12.02 -3.23
N TYR A 69 -7.98 11.13 -2.26
CA TYR A 69 -8.69 11.40 -0.99
C TYR A 69 -7.79 11.20 0.24
N ALA A 70 -6.50 10.92 0.04
CA ALA A 70 -5.58 10.65 1.12
C ALA A 70 -5.39 11.85 2.07
N ASP A 71 -5.47 13.08 1.56
CA ASP A 71 -5.44 14.31 2.36
C ASP A 71 -6.66 14.44 3.28
N LEU A 72 -7.85 14.12 2.77
CA LEU A 72 -9.09 14.11 3.58
C LEU A 72 -9.09 12.98 4.59
N ALA A 73 -8.61 11.79 4.20
CA ALA A 73 -8.42 10.68 5.13
C ALA A 73 -7.53 11.10 6.30
N LEU A 74 -6.35 11.66 5.99
CA LEU A 74 -5.41 12.13 6.98
C LEU A 74 -5.99 13.24 7.88
N LYS A 75 -6.68 14.22 7.28
CA LYS A 75 -7.35 15.30 8.03
C LYS A 75 -8.31 14.76 9.08
N TYR A 76 -9.22 13.88 8.69
CA TYR A 76 -10.24 13.37 9.60
C TYR A 76 -9.69 12.40 10.65
N LEU A 77 -8.69 11.55 10.29
CA LEU A 77 -7.98 10.70 11.25
C LEU A 77 -7.21 11.54 12.28
N SER A 78 -6.55 12.60 11.85
CA SER A 78 -5.84 13.53 12.75
C SER A 78 -6.79 14.25 13.69
N LEU A 79 -7.94 14.70 13.20
CA LEU A 79 -8.98 15.32 14.04
C LEU A 79 -9.57 14.34 15.04
N ALA A 80 -9.83 13.09 14.66
CA ALA A 80 -10.31 12.05 15.56
C ALA A 80 -9.31 11.81 16.70
N LYS A 81 -8.03 11.65 16.36
CA LYS A 81 -6.93 11.47 17.32
C LYS A 81 -6.81 12.66 18.26
N ALA A 82 -6.80 13.89 17.74
CA ALA A 82 -6.72 15.13 18.52
C ALA A 82 -7.92 15.32 19.45
N ASN A 83 -9.10 14.87 19.05
CA ASN A 83 -10.33 14.91 19.85
C ASN A 83 -10.47 13.69 20.79
N GLY A 84 -9.41 12.91 20.96
CA GLY A 84 -9.32 11.84 21.96
C GLY A 84 -9.97 10.51 21.55
N TYR A 85 -10.29 10.29 20.28
CA TYR A 85 -10.77 8.98 19.84
C TYR A 85 -9.62 7.96 19.88
N LYS A 86 -9.84 6.87 20.58
CA LYS A 86 -8.84 5.81 20.74
C LYS A 86 -9.20 4.61 19.88
N ALA A 87 -8.47 4.45 18.77
CA ALA A 87 -8.51 3.25 17.94
C ALA A 87 -7.07 2.89 17.54
N ASN A 88 -6.73 1.61 17.70
CA ASN A 88 -5.35 1.13 17.51
C ASN A 88 -4.93 1.17 16.03
N ASP A 89 -5.86 1.28 15.10
CA ASP A 89 -5.60 1.33 13.66
C ASP A 89 -5.42 2.77 13.10
N ILE A 90 -5.65 3.81 13.90
CA ILE A 90 -5.46 5.21 13.45
C ILE A 90 -4.04 5.44 12.91
N PRO A 91 -2.97 5.08 13.64
CA PRO A 91 -1.61 5.33 13.14
C PRO A 91 -1.31 4.57 11.84
N GLU A 92 -1.84 3.35 11.67
CA GLU A 92 -1.67 2.57 10.45
C GLU A 92 -2.34 3.27 9.25
N TYR A 93 -3.61 3.69 9.37
CA TYR A 93 -4.30 4.43 8.30
C TYR A 93 -3.69 5.80 8.02
N MET A 94 -3.14 6.49 9.03
CA MET A 94 -2.38 7.72 8.84
C MET A 94 -1.10 7.44 8.05
N GLY A 95 -0.35 6.40 8.41
CA GLY A 95 0.85 5.98 7.69
C GLY A 95 0.59 5.67 6.23
N LEU A 96 -0.46 4.91 5.94
CA LEU A 96 -0.89 4.60 4.57
C LEU A 96 -1.31 5.86 3.80
N SER A 97 -1.99 6.80 4.45
CA SER A 97 -2.40 8.07 3.84
C SER A 97 -1.18 8.96 3.54
N TYR A 98 -0.21 9.04 4.45
CA TYR A 98 1.06 9.73 4.19
C TYR A 98 1.85 9.09 3.05
N ALA A 99 1.88 7.75 2.99
CA ALA A 99 2.53 7.03 1.89
C ALA A 99 1.90 7.36 0.53
N ALA A 100 0.56 7.44 0.47
CA ALA A 100 -0.19 7.83 -0.73
C ALA A 100 0.06 9.30 -1.14
N LEU A 101 0.32 10.18 -0.17
CA LEU A 101 0.68 11.58 -0.39
C LEU A 101 2.15 11.80 -0.74
N GLY A 102 2.95 10.74 -0.87
CA GLY A 102 4.39 10.84 -1.14
C GLY A 102 5.20 11.43 0.02
N LYS A 103 4.75 11.23 1.25
CA LYS A 103 5.39 11.71 2.49
C LYS A 103 5.97 10.53 3.29
N PRO A 104 7.09 9.94 2.84
CA PRO A 104 7.59 8.69 3.40
C PRO A 104 8.08 8.82 4.86
N MET A 105 8.63 9.97 5.26
CA MET A 105 9.13 10.15 6.63
C MET A 105 7.99 10.20 7.64
N GLU A 106 6.92 10.94 7.33
CA GLU A 106 5.71 11.00 8.15
C GLU A 106 4.99 9.65 8.17
N SER A 107 5.02 8.92 7.05
CA SER A 107 4.51 7.56 6.95
C SER A 107 5.27 6.60 7.89
N ILE A 108 6.62 6.63 7.87
CA ILE A 108 7.47 5.84 8.77
C ILE A 108 7.15 6.14 10.23
N SER A 109 7.03 7.42 10.59
CA SER A 109 6.69 7.84 11.96
C SER A 109 5.35 7.24 12.40
N SER A 110 4.33 7.34 11.54
CA SER A 110 3.00 6.79 11.83
C SER A 110 3.00 5.26 11.92
N PHE A 111 3.70 4.58 11.03
CA PHE A 111 3.83 3.12 11.09
C PHE A 111 4.62 2.65 12.31
N THR A 112 5.63 3.40 12.74
CA THR A 112 6.36 3.09 13.98
C THR A 112 5.43 3.18 15.20
N GLU A 113 4.56 4.19 15.25
CA GLU A 113 3.52 4.28 16.29
C GLU A 113 2.55 3.07 16.21
N ALA A 114 2.14 2.69 14.99
CA ALA A 114 1.26 1.54 14.79
C ALA A 114 1.89 0.22 15.27
N LEU A 115 3.20 0.01 15.03
CA LEU A 115 3.95 -1.17 15.48
C LEU A 115 3.96 -1.31 17.00
N LEU A 116 3.96 -0.19 17.76
CA LEU A 116 3.88 -0.22 19.22
C LEU A 116 2.51 -0.69 19.73
N LEU A 117 1.46 -0.54 18.93
CA LEU A 117 0.09 -0.92 19.30
C LEU A 117 -0.24 -2.33 18.84
N ARG A 118 0.15 -2.67 17.63
CA ARG A 118 -0.07 -4.00 17.03
C ARG A 118 0.91 -4.22 15.90
N GLU A 119 1.60 -5.34 15.95
CA GLU A 119 2.46 -5.78 14.85
C GLU A 119 1.68 -6.67 13.87
N SER A 120 1.96 -6.50 12.58
CA SER A 120 1.49 -7.37 11.51
C SER A 120 2.48 -7.37 10.34
N ASP A 121 2.53 -8.47 9.59
CA ASP A 121 3.42 -8.59 8.44
C ASP A 121 3.13 -7.54 7.36
N SER A 122 1.86 -7.17 7.17
CA SER A 122 1.45 -6.09 6.27
C SER A 122 2.00 -4.73 6.69
N LEU A 123 2.07 -4.46 8.00
CA LEU A 123 2.65 -3.24 8.54
C LEU A 123 4.18 -3.24 8.38
N LEU A 124 4.85 -4.37 8.63
CA LEU A 124 6.29 -4.51 8.45
C LEU A 124 6.70 -4.27 6.99
N ILE A 125 5.94 -4.80 6.02
CA ILE A 125 6.24 -4.57 4.61
C ILE A 125 6.00 -3.12 4.19
N SER A 126 4.93 -2.50 4.70
CA SER A 126 4.62 -1.10 4.42
C SER A 126 5.72 -0.16 4.93
N ILE A 127 6.25 -0.40 6.13
CA ILE A 127 7.35 0.41 6.67
C ILE A 127 8.65 0.17 5.89
N ALA A 128 8.93 -1.08 5.48
CA ALA A 128 10.10 -1.40 4.67
C ALA A 128 10.09 -0.67 3.32
N GLU A 129 8.92 -0.59 2.68
CA GLU A 129 8.75 0.17 1.43
C GLU A 129 9.05 1.67 1.60
N GLN A 130 8.64 2.27 2.73
CA GLN A 130 8.94 3.68 2.97
C GLN A 130 10.42 3.90 3.27
N TYR A 131 11.08 3.02 4.03
CA TYR A 131 12.52 3.06 4.25
C TYR A 131 13.30 2.93 2.94
N TYR A 132 12.86 2.05 2.05
CA TYR A 132 13.46 1.92 0.71
C TYR A 132 13.30 3.22 -0.11
N LYS A 133 12.12 3.83 -0.10
CA LYS A 133 11.85 5.10 -0.80
C LYS A 133 12.74 6.25 -0.34
N VAL A 134 13.13 6.29 0.93
CA VAL A 134 14.04 7.33 1.47
C VAL A 134 15.53 6.91 1.40
N GLY A 135 15.84 5.80 0.73
CA GLY A 135 17.21 5.32 0.56
C GLY A 135 17.82 4.66 1.80
N GLN A 136 17.04 4.42 2.84
CA GLN A 136 17.49 3.71 4.05
C GLN A 136 17.38 2.20 3.86
N THR A 137 18.14 1.68 2.89
CA THR A 137 18.06 0.28 2.45
C THR A 137 18.40 -0.73 3.55
N SER A 138 19.32 -0.39 4.45
CA SER A 138 19.65 -1.27 5.59
C SER A 138 18.48 -1.48 6.52
N ALA A 139 17.73 -0.42 6.85
CA ALA A 139 16.53 -0.53 7.67
C ALA A 139 15.43 -1.31 6.94
N ALA A 140 15.21 -1.02 5.64
CA ALA A 140 14.25 -1.75 4.83
C ALA A 140 14.55 -3.26 4.83
N LYS A 141 15.82 -3.65 4.60
CA LYS A 141 16.24 -5.06 4.59
C LYS A 141 15.97 -5.77 5.92
N GLN A 142 16.14 -5.11 7.07
CA GLN A 142 15.85 -5.73 8.38
C GLN A 142 14.39 -6.19 8.50
N TYR A 143 13.43 -5.33 8.11
CA TYR A 143 12.01 -5.67 8.11
C TYR A 143 11.69 -6.77 7.09
N LEU A 144 12.28 -6.70 5.89
CA LEU A 144 12.03 -7.67 4.81
C LEU A 144 12.58 -9.06 5.16
N TYR A 145 13.78 -9.15 5.77
CA TYR A 145 14.32 -10.43 6.24
C TYR A 145 13.48 -11.03 7.34
N ARG A 146 12.92 -10.21 8.21
CA ARG A 146 12.04 -10.68 9.24
C ARG A 146 10.78 -11.30 8.67
N ILE A 147 10.13 -10.64 7.70
CA ILE A 147 8.96 -11.19 6.98
C ILE A 147 9.35 -12.50 6.29
N LYS A 148 10.46 -12.52 5.56
CA LYS A 148 10.92 -13.71 4.83
C LYS A 148 11.16 -14.91 5.73
N LYS A 149 11.59 -14.69 6.98
CA LYS A 149 11.90 -15.74 7.96
C LYS A 149 10.70 -16.18 8.79
N GLU A 150 9.82 -15.26 9.17
CA GLU A 150 8.84 -15.46 10.23
C GLU A 150 7.39 -15.50 9.73
N SER A 151 7.11 -14.89 8.56
CA SER A 151 5.74 -14.83 8.05
C SER A 151 5.26 -16.18 7.52
N SER A 152 4.02 -16.52 7.84
CA SER A 152 3.28 -17.62 7.25
C SER A 152 2.48 -17.22 5.99
N ASP A 153 2.39 -15.92 5.68
CA ASP A 153 1.72 -15.41 4.50
C ASP A 153 2.67 -15.47 3.29
N GLU A 154 2.47 -16.46 2.42
CA GLU A 154 3.32 -16.67 1.25
C GLU A 154 3.31 -15.46 0.30
N LEU A 155 2.20 -14.74 0.15
CA LEU A 155 2.14 -13.57 -0.72
C LEU A 155 3.01 -12.43 -0.17
N LEU A 156 2.99 -12.20 1.13
CA LEU A 156 3.85 -11.20 1.77
C LEU A 156 5.32 -11.60 1.72
N VAL A 157 5.63 -12.89 1.87
CA VAL A 157 7.00 -13.40 1.69
C VAL A 157 7.49 -13.14 0.27
N LEU A 158 6.70 -13.46 -0.76
CA LEU A 158 7.06 -13.19 -2.16
C LEU A 158 7.25 -11.69 -2.43
N ARG A 159 6.41 -10.84 -1.85
CA ARG A 159 6.54 -9.38 -1.95
C ARG A 159 7.81 -8.89 -1.27
N ALA A 160 8.14 -9.39 -0.08
CA ALA A 160 9.39 -9.06 0.61
C ALA A 160 10.62 -9.46 -0.20
N MET A 161 10.61 -10.65 -0.81
CA MET A 161 11.69 -11.11 -1.71
C MET A 161 11.82 -10.20 -2.94
N GLY A 162 10.71 -9.76 -3.54
CA GLY A 162 10.71 -8.82 -4.65
C GLY A 162 11.37 -7.49 -4.30
N LEU A 163 11.04 -6.95 -3.11
CA LEU A 163 11.67 -5.71 -2.60
C LEU A 163 13.16 -5.91 -2.28
N LEU A 164 13.56 -7.06 -1.70
CA LEU A 164 14.97 -7.38 -1.49
C LEU A 164 15.72 -7.45 -2.82
N GLY A 165 15.14 -8.10 -3.83
CA GLY A 165 15.71 -8.16 -5.18
C GLY A 165 15.88 -6.77 -5.80
N ALA A 166 14.91 -5.85 -5.62
CA ALA A 166 15.02 -4.48 -6.09
C ALA A 166 16.12 -3.70 -5.35
N ILE A 167 16.19 -3.81 -4.02
CA ILE A 167 17.24 -3.17 -3.21
C ILE A 167 18.62 -3.67 -3.63
N TYR A 168 18.81 -4.98 -3.76
CA TYR A 168 20.09 -5.54 -4.21
C TYR A 168 20.46 -5.11 -5.63
N THR A 169 19.47 -4.95 -6.51
CA THR A 169 19.69 -4.42 -7.87
C THR A 169 20.23 -3.00 -7.83
N ASP A 170 19.67 -2.14 -6.97
CA ASP A 170 20.13 -0.75 -6.80
C ASP A 170 21.51 -0.67 -6.12
N GLU A 171 21.80 -1.58 -5.18
CA GLU A 171 23.10 -1.73 -4.54
C GLU A 171 24.16 -2.39 -5.48
N LYS A 172 23.77 -2.78 -6.71
CA LYS A 172 24.61 -3.51 -7.68
C LYS A 172 25.06 -4.89 -7.19
N ASN A 173 24.40 -5.43 -6.18
CA ASN A 173 24.59 -6.81 -5.76
C ASN A 173 23.74 -7.75 -6.62
N PHE A 174 24.14 -7.91 -7.86
CA PHE A 174 23.35 -8.61 -8.89
C PHE A 174 23.18 -10.10 -8.62
N SER A 175 24.11 -10.71 -7.90
CA SER A 175 24.02 -12.14 -7.53
C SER A 175 22.83 -12.38 -6.59
N ASP A 176 22.76 -11.60 -5.51
CA ASP A 176 21.69 -11.75 -4.52
C ASP A 176 20.35 -11.29 -5.09
N ALA A 177 20.35 -10.20 -5.89
CA ALA A 177 19.15 -9.75 -6.58
C ALA A 177 18.55 -10.85 -7.47
N LYS A 178 19.38 -11.50 -8.27
CA LYS A 178 18.98 -12.58 -9.14
C LYS A 178 18.45 -13.77 -8.35
N ALA A 179 19.12 -14.15 -7.26
CA ALA A 179 18.71 -15.25 -6.40
C ALA A 179 17.29 -15.02 -5.81
N GLU A 180 16.99 -13.80 -5.37
CA GLU A 180 15.64 -13.47 -4.86
C GLU A 180 14.57 -13.60 -5.96
N PHE A 181 14.79 -13.06 -7.16
CA PHE A 181 13.81 -13.16 -8.24
C PHE A 181 13.65 -14.61 -8.76
N GLU A 182 14.72 -15.36 -8.87
CA GLU A 182 14.66 -16.77 -9.28
C GLU A 182 13.94 -17.63 -8.23
N GLU A 183 14.12 -17.35 -6.94
CA GLU A 183 13.38 -18.03 -5.88
C GLU A 183 11.88 -17.72 -5.93
N ILE A 184 11.49 -16.45 -6.22
CA ILE A 184 10.09 -16.11 -6.48
C ILE A 184 9.54 -16.97 -7.63
N LEU A 185 10.28 -17.07 -8.75
CA LEU A 185 9.85 -17.84 -9.92
C LEU A 185 9.83 -19.36 -9.67
N ARG A 186 10.65 -19.85 -8.75
CA ARG A 186 10.60 -21.24 -8.31
C ARG A 186 9.29 -21.57 -7.56
N LYS A 187 8.83 -20.62 -6.72
CA LYS A 187 7.58 -20.71 -5.97
C LYS A 187 6.35 -20.42 -6.83
N ASN A 188 6.44 -19.37 -7.65
CA ASN A 188 5.37 -18.90 -8.54
C ASN A 188 5.92 -18.59 -9.93
N LYS A 189 5.86 -19.55 -10.82
CA LYS A 189 6.35 -19.44 -12.22
C LYS A 189 5.65 -18.34 -13.03
N ASN A 190 4.47 -17.89 -12.58
CA ASN A 190 3.65 -16.90 -13.27
C ASN A 190 3.76 -15.49 -12.63
N SER A 191 4.83 -15.21 -11.89
CA SER A 191 5.06 -13.90 -11.31
C SER A 191 5.55 -12.91 -12.37
N ALA A 192 4.66 -12.05 -12.87
CA ALA A 192 5.02 -10.97 -13.81
C ALA A 192 6.02 -9.99 -13.17
N ASP A 193 5.84 -9.67 -11.87
CA ASP A 193 6.73 -8.77 -11.14
C ASP A 193 8.16 -9.33 -11.03
N ALA A 194 8.33 -10.64 -10.84
CA ALA A 194 9.67 -11.25 -10.78
C ALA A 194 10.38 -11.19 -12.14
N TYR A 195 9.68 -11.44 -13.25
CA TYR A 195 10.24 -11.25 -14.58
C TYR A 195 10.57 -9.77 -14.84
N TYR A 196 9.70 -8.85 -14.41
CA TYR A 196 10.00 -7.42 -14.50
C TYR A 196 11.26 -7.06 -13.71
N GLY A 197 11.40 -7.54 -12.47
CA GLY A 197 12.58 -7.33 -11.62
C GLY A 197 13.85 -7.87 -12.24
N LEU A 198 13.84 -9.09 -12.83
CA LEU A 198 14.97 -9.62 -13.58
C LEU A 198 15.32 -8.75 -14.78
N GLY A 199 14.33 -8.22 -15.49
CA GLY A 199 14.56 -7.28 -16.59
C GLY A 199 15.27 -6.01 -16.13
N VAL A 200 14.86 -5.41 -15.00
CA VAL A 200 15.53 -4.23 -14.41
C VAL A 200 16.96 -4.57 -13.97
N LEU A 201 17.17 -5.75 -13.39
CA LEU A 201 18.50 -6.23 -13.03
C LEU A 201 19.42 -6.33 -14.26
N TYR A 202 18.98 -6.97 -15.35
CA TYR A 202 19.76 -7.08 -16.59
C TYR A 202 20.02 -5.72 -17.24
N GLU A 203 19.05 -4.80 -17.18
CA GLU A 203 19.26 -3.40 -17.61
C GLU A 203 20.41 -2.74 -16.85
N LYS A 204 20.41 -2.86 -15.52
CA LYS A 204 21.49 -2.32 -14.66
C LYS A 204 22.86 -2.98 -14.91
N GLN A 205 22.87 -4.21 -15.40
CA GLN A 205 24.08 -4.90 -15.86
C GLN A 205 24.53 -4.50 -17.28
N GLY A 206 23.70 -3.75 -18.03
CA GLY A 206 23.94 -3.38 -19.43
C GLY A 206 23.50 -4.45 -20.44
N ASP A 207 22.89 -5.56 -20.02
CA ASP A 207 22.38 -6.62 -20.91
C ASP A 207 20.94 -6.31 -21.36
N MET A 208 20.82 -5.38 -22.31
CA MET A 208 19.52 -4.94 -22.81
C MET A 208 18.76 -6.03 -23.58
N VAL A 209 19.47 -7.03 -24.11
CA VAL A 209 18.83 -8.15 -24.83
C VAL A 209 18.05 -9.00 -23.82
N LYS A 210 18.68 -9.39 -22.72
CA LYS A 210 18.00 -10.12 -21.64
C LYS A 210 16.95 -9.27 -20.97
N ALA A 211 17.23 -7.99 -20.67
CA ALA A 211 16.26 -7.09 -20.07
C ALA A 211 14.92 -7.05 -20.84
N ARG A 212 14.97 -6.81 -22.14
CA ARG A 212 13.78 -6.81 -23.00
C ARG A 212 13.09 -8.17 -23.07
N SER A 213 13.85 -9.26 -23.05
CA SER A 213 13.28 -10.61 -23.02
C SER A 213 12.45 -10.83 -21.74
N GLU A 214 12.98 -10.45 -20.59
CA GLU A 214 12.28 -10.63 -19.30
C GLU A 214 11.05 -9.72 -19.19
N TRP A 215 11.12 -8.46 -19.63
CA TRP A 215 9.94 -7.58 -19.66
C TRP A 215 8.85 -8.08 -20.58
N ARG A 216 9.18 -8.70 -21.73
CA ARG A 216 8.18 -9.35 -22.60
C ARG A 216 7.51 -10.56 -21.94
N LYS A 217 8.26 -11.33 -21.12
CA LYS A 217 7.69 -12.42 -20.33
C LYS A 217 6.69 -11.87 -19.29
N ALA A 218 7.06 -10.77 -18.61
CA ALA A 218 6.15 -10.10 -17.68
C ALA A 218 4.83 -9.70 -18.38
N LEU A 219 4.89 -9.10 -19.58
CA LEU A 219 3.71 -8.70 -20.33
C LEU A 219 2.89 -9.88 -20.89
N LYS A 220 3.51 -11.03 -21.15
CA LYS A 220 2.75 -12.23 -21.53
C LYS A 220 1.90 -12.75 -20.38
N LEU A 221 2.35 -12.57 -19.14
CA LEU A 221 1.61 -12.97 -17.93
C LEU A 221 0.61 -11.91 -17.51
N GLN A 222 0.97 -10.63 -17.65
CA GLN A 222 0.14 -9.49 -17.26
C GLN A 222 0.26 -8.40 -18.33
N VAL A 223 -0.67 -8.36 -19.26
CA VAL A 223 -0.67 -7.47 -20.46
C VAL A 223 -0.59 -5.98 -20.08
N ASN A 224 -1.17 -5.60 -18.95
CA ASN A 224 -1.18 -4.22 -18.45
C ASN A 224 -0.14 -3.95 -17.35
N HIS A 225 0.94 -4.74 -17.27
CA HIS A 225 2.01 -4.51 -16.31
C HIS A 225 2.73 -3.18 -16.61
N SER A 226 2.41 -2.14 -15.84
CA SER A 226 2.81 -0.74 -16.11
C SER A 226 4.32 -0.55 -16.20
N GLY A 227 5.08 -1.17 -15.31
CA GLY A 227 6.55 -1.08 -15.32
C GLY A 227 7.17 -1.67 -16.59
N ALA A 228 6.72 -2.86 -17.01
CA ALA A 228 7.23 -3.50 -18.22
C ALA A 228 6.82 -2.76 -19.50
N LEU A 229 5.60 -2.21 -19.55
CA LEU A 229 5.15 -1.34 -20.64
C LEU A 229 6.02 -0.09 -20.74
N SER A 230 6.24 0.61 -19.61
CA SER A 230 7.07 1.81 -19.56
C SER A 230 8.49 1.52 -20.06
N LYS A 231 9.12 0.47 -19.56
CA LYS A 231 10.49 0.09 -19.96
C LYS A 231 10.58 -0.25 -21.45
N LEU A 232 9.68 -1.06 -21.97
CA LEU A 232 9.72 -1.40 -23.40
C LEU A 232 9.43 -0.21 -24.32
N SER A 233 8.58 0.73 -23.90
CA SER A 233 8.29 1.95 -24.66
C SER A 233 9.46 2.93 -24.67
N GLU A 234 10.20 3.03 -23.55
CA GLU A 234 11.40 3.88 -23.41
C GLU A 234 12.48 3.47 -24.41
N TYR A 235 12.63 2.18 -24.65
CA TYR A 235 13.65 1.61 -25.55
C TYR A 235 13.12 1.22 -26.96
N ALA A 236 11.89 1.60 -27.30
CA ALA A 236 11.33 1.36 -28.63
C ALA A 236 11.72 2.46 -29.64
N LYS A 237 12.39 3.51 -29.17
CA LYS A 237 12.95 4.60 -29.98
C LYS A 237 14.38 4.24 -30.33
#